data_121218b3fa028e9e1acaa5ae04581947
#
_entry.id   121218b3fa028e9e1acaa5ae04581947
#
_cell.length_a   1.000
_cell.length_b   1.000
_cell.length_c   1.000
_cell.angle_alpha   90.00
_cell.angle_beta   90.00
_cell.angle_gamma   90.00
#
_symmetry.space_group_name_H-M   'P 1'
#
loop_
_entity.id
_entity.type
_entity.pdbx_description
1 polymer ?
#
loop_
_entity_poly.entity_id
_entity_poly.type
_entity_poly.pdbx_seq_one_letter_code
_entity_poly.pdbx_strand_id
1 'polypeptide(L)'
;MNFRYPKAEKDTLHNISLNIWQGDFTVICGATGCGKTTLLKLIKNELAPAGEKSGEILYNGKSIDSLGLRESACAIGFVGQNPDNQIVTDKVWHELSFGLENLGVPQNVIRRRVGEMASYFGIQDWFRKKTDELSGGQKQLLNLASVMVMQPKVLILDEPTSQLDPIAAADFIATLKKLNTEFGITVLLVEHRLEDVFPIADKVLLMENGCALLYDSPRAVGKNLKKINPEHPMLKGLPSAVRLYNLLSSDEVCPLTVKEGQEFFRRNFKRNIDFSDGDKSEYSDKTDTAIELKNIWFRYERDLPDILRGVNLKVDRGEIVCILGGNGTGKTTMLNVISGLNKPYRGKIKIDGKKIKDYKGNSLYRKKLAYLPQNPQTVFLKDTVSGDLEEMLKAMEYKKEEREEKIRDISEKLGITDLLTKHPYDLSGGEQQKCALAKMLLSEPTILLLDEPTKGLDAFSKSSLLNILKKLKSDGITVVMVTHDVEFAAVGADRCALFFDGEIVSSDAPNTFFAENNFYTTAANRIARPLCPTAITSEEAAECCRGNGEDNG
;
A
#
# COMPACT_ATOMS: atom_id res chain seq x y z
N MET A 1 3.35 -29.75 1.24
CA MET A 1 4.53 -29.19 0.55
C MET A 1 5.36 -28.39 1.53
N ASN A 2 6.71 -28.57 1.51
CA ASN A 2 7.66 -27.71 2.24
C ASN A 2 8.66 -27.12 1.25
N PHE A 3 9.25 -25.99 1.61
CA PHE A 3 10.28 -25.34 0.79
C PHE A 3 11.29 -24.57 1.65
N ARG A 4 12.59 -24.69 1.32
CA ARG A 4 13.69 -23.98 1.97
C ARG A 4 14.63 -23.37 0.93
N TYR A 5 14.95 -22.09 1.09
CA TYR A 5 15.96 -21.42 0.27
C TYR A 5 17.36 -21.93 0.55
N PRO A 6 18.31 -21.86 -0.42
CA PRO A 6 19.71 -22.21 -0.19
C PRO A 6 20.28 -21.38 0.96
N LYS A 7 21.05 -22.01 1.85
CA LYS A 7 21.68 -21.38 3.03
C LYS A 7 20.70 -20.88 4.11
N ALA A 8 19.40 -21.07 3.95
CA ALA A 8 18.44 -20.77 5.02
C ALA A 8 18.47 -21.88 6.07
N GLU A 9 18.45 -21.50 7.34
CA GLU A 9 18.40 -22.48 8.46
C GLU A 9 17.02 -23.08 8.65
N LYS A 10 15.97 -22.38 8.23
CA LYS A 10 14.57 -22.78 8.41
C LYS A 10 13.86 -22.86 7.07
N ASP A 11 12.85 -23.72 7.02
CA ASP A 11 11.96 -23.78 5.86
C ASP A 11 11.15 -22.48 5.77
N THR A 12 10.97 -21.99 4.55
CA THR A 12 10.13 -20.82 4.25
C THR A 12 8.66 -21.22 4.15
N LEU A 13 8.39 -22.44 3.69
CA LEU A 13 7.04 -23.00 3.67
C LEU A 13 7.05 -24.33 4.42
N HIS A 14 6.05 -24.51 5.30
CA HIS A 14 5.91 -25.66 6.17
C HIS A 14 4.55 -26.33 5.97
N ASN A 15 4.55 -27.59 5.55
CA ASN A 15 3.37 -28.45 5.50
C ASN A 15 2.12 -27.79 4.86
N ILE A 16 2.31 -27.04 3.77
CA ILE A 16 1.20 -26.45 3.01
C ILE A 16 0.45 -27.56 2.28
N SER A 17 -0.85 -27.69 2.55
CA SER A 17 -1.75 -28.61 1.87
C SER A 17 -3.08 -27.90 1.59
N LEU A 18 -3.40 -27.71 0.33
CA LEU A 18 -4.61 -27.00 -0.13
C LEU A 18 -5.17 -27.68 -1.38
N ASN A 19 -6.49 -27.56 -1.54
CA ASN A 19 -7.19 -27.90 -2.78
C ASN A 19 -7.89 -26.65 -3.31
N ILE A 20 -7.54 -26.25 -4.54
CA ILE A 20 -8.15 -25.12 -5.25
C ILE A 20 -8.92 -25.70 -6.42
N TRP A 21 -10.22 -25.41 -6.49
CA TRP A 21 -11.07 -25.94 -7.53
C TRP A 21 -11.06 -25.06 -8.77
N GLN A 22 -11.38 -25.66 -9.91
CA GLN A 22 -11.50 -24.90 -11.15
C GLN A 22 -12.57 -23.80 -11.02
N GLY A 23 -12.19 -22.58 -11.37
CA GLY A 23 -13.05 -21.41 -11.28
C GLY A 23 -13.06 -20.73 -9.91
N ASP A 24 -12.39 -21.28 -8.88
CA ASP A 24 -12.28 -20.60 -7.58
C ASP A 24 -11.52 -19.26 -7.70
N PHE A 25 -12.00 -18.27 -6.98
CA PHE A 25 -11.28 -17.03 -6.69
C PHE A 25 -10.68 -17.12 -5.29
N THR A 26 -9.39 -17.47 -5.20
CA THR A 26 -8.69 -17.65 -3.92
C THR A 26 -7.83 -16.45 -3.60
N VAL A 27 -8.09 -15.80 -2.46
CA VAL A 27 -7.27 -14.71 -1.92
C VAL A 27 -6.28 -15.27 -0.91
N ILE A 28 -5.02 -14.89 -1.04
CA ILE A 28 -3.93 -15.28 -0.14
C ILE A 28 -3.48 -14.04 0.61
N CYS A 29 -3.55 -14.06 1.92
CA CYS A 29 -3.16 -12.94 2.79
C CYS A 29 -2.28 -13.42 3.95
N GLY A 30 -1.63 -12.46 4.63
CA GLY A 30 -0.71 -12.71 5.73
C GLY A 30 0.39 -11.64 5.79
N ALA A 31 1.17 -11.64 6.86
CA ALA A 31 2.27 -10.70 7.04
C ALA A 31 3.31 -10.78 5.92
N THR A 32 4.02 -9.69 5.68
CA THR A 32 5.16 -9.68 4.75
C THR A 32 6.22 -10.67 5.22
N GLY A 33 6.80 -11.42 4.28
CA GLY A 33 7.80 -12.46 4.61
C GLY A 33 7.24 -13.81 5.05
N CYS A 34 5.91 -14.00 5.18
CA CYS A 34 5.33 -15.29 5.57
C CYS A 34 5.29 -16.35 4.44
N GLY A 35 5.88 -16.09 3.27
CA GLY A 35 6.04 -17.07 2.20
C GLY A 35 5.02 -17.00 1.05
N LYS A 36 4.12 -16.00 0.98
CA LYS A 36 3.07 -15.86 -0.06
C LYS A 36 3.64 -15.89 -1.49
N THR A 37 4.57 -14.98 -1.79
CA THR A 37 5.25 -14.91 -3.09
C THR A 37 6.01 -16.21 -3.43
N THR A 38 6.63 -16.83 -2.43
CA THR A 38 7.32 -18.13 -2.60
C THR A 38 6.33 -19.21 -2.99
N LEU A 39 5.17 -19.28 -2.33
CA LEU A 39 4.11 -20.22 -2.66
C LEU A 39 3.63 -20.02 -4.10
N LEU A 40 3.33 -18.78 -4.51
CA LEU A 40 2.89 -18.46 -5.88
C LEU A 40 3.94 -18.84 -6.94
N LYS A 41 5.20 -18.52 -6.69
CA LYS A 41 6.30 -18.84 -7.63
C LYS A 41 6.52 -20.36 -7.76
N LEU A 42 6.31 -21.14 -6.70
CA LEU A 42 6.41 -22.60 -6.77
C LEU A 42 5.30 -23.25 -7.61
N ILE A 43 4.13 -22.59 -7.77
CA ILE A 43 3.05 -23.05 -8.64
C ILE A 43 3.40 -22.81 -10.13
N LYS A 44 4.25 -21.84 -10.43
CA LYS A 44 4.76 -21.54 -11.77
C LYS A 44 6.21 -22.02 -11.90
N ASN A 45 6.41 -23.20 -12.43
CA ASN A 45 7.70 -23.90 -12.41
C ASN A 45 8.87 -23.06 -12.96
N GLU A 46 8.62 -22.24 -14.00
CA GLU A 46 9.62 -21.36 -14.60
C GLU A 46 10.06 -20.20 -13.69
N LEU A 47 9.26 -19.90 -12.67
CA LEU A 47 9.54 -18.85 -11.68
C LEU A 47 9.95 -19.43 -10.32
N ALA A 48 9.97 -20.79 -10.22
CA ALA A 48 10.28 -21.46 -8.97
C ALA A 48 11.68 -21.05 -8.48
N PRO A 49 11.83 -20.57 -7.25
CA PRO A 49 13.13 -20.22 -6.72
C PRO A 49 13.99 -21.47 -6.50
N ALA A 50 15.32 -21.30 -6.59
CA ALA A 50 16.25 -22.37 -6.22
C ALA A 50 16.10 -22.69 -4.73
N GLY A 51 16.10 -23.98 -4.39
CA GLY A 51 15.95 -24.45 -3.00
C GLY A 51 15.57 -25.92 -2.91
N GLU A 52 15.37 -26.37 -1.68
CA GLU A 52 14.92 -27.74 -1.39
C GLU A 52 13.39 -27.76 -1.29
N LYS A 53 12.74 -28.50 -2.20
CA LYS A 53 11.27 -28.70 -2.24
C LYS A 53 10.95 -30.15 -1.84
N SER A 54 9.98 -30.32 -0.95
CA SER A 54 9.37 -31.65 -0.66
C SER A 54 7.85 -31.56 -0.77
N GLY A 55 7.24 -32.64 -1.26
CA GLY A 55 5.83 -32.72 -1.62
C GLY A 55 5.60 -32.38 -3.09
N GLU A 56 4.34 -32.38 -3.51
CA GLU A 56 3.93 -32.22 -4.90
C GLU A 56 2.92 -31.09 -5.08
N ILE A 57 2.97 -30.44 -6.24
CA ILE A 57 1.94 -29.52 -6.71
C ILE A 57 1.33 -30.12 -7.97
N LEU A 58 0.01 -30.29 -7.97
CA LEU A 58 -0.71 -30.93 -9.06
C LEU A 58 -1.57 -29.91 -9.81
N TYR A 59 -1.51 -29.95 -11.13
CA TYR A 59 -2.41 -29.27 -12.05
C TYR A 59 -3.22 -30.30 -12.82
N ASN A 60 -4.54 -30.31 -12.65
CA ASN A 60 -5.44 -31.33 -13.24
C ASN A 60 -4.97 -32.79 -12.98
N GLY A 61 -4.49 -33.07 -11.77
CA GLY A 61 -4.00 -34.38 -11.37
C GLY A 61 -2.61 -34.76 -11.89
N LYS A 62 -1.94 -33.89 -12.65
CA LYS A 62 -0.56 -34.08 -13.12
C LYS A 62 0.39 -33.20 -12.32
N SER A 63 1.59 -33.71 -12.00
CA SER A 63 2.62 -32.88 -11.38
C SER A 63 2.99 -31.70 -12.28
N ILE A 64 3.08 -30.49 -11.71
CA ILE A 64 3.54 -29.31 -12.46
C ILE A 64 4.96 -29.48 -13.00
N ASP A 65 5.80 -30.28 -12.32
CA ASP A 65 7.17 -30.55 -12.76
C ASP A 65 7.19 -31.37 -14.06
N SER A 66 6.10 -32.06 -14.42
CA SER A 66 5.94 -32.80 -15.65
C SER A 66 5.35 -32.00 -16.82
N LEU A 67 4.89 -30.78 -16.58
CA LEU A 67 4.35 -29.93 -17.64
C LEU A 67 5.48 -29.42 -18.54
N GLY A 68 5.31 -29.58 -19.86
CA GLY A 68 6.21 -28.96 -20.82
C GLY A 68 6.14 -27.42 -20.74
N LEU A 69 7.24 -26.74 -21.06
CA LEU A 69 7.34 -25.26 -21.00
C LEU A 69 6.19 -24.54 -21.71
N ARG A 70 5.83 -25.02 -22.92
CA ARG A 70 4.73 -24.47 -23.72
C ARG A 70 3.36 -24.68 -23.05
N GLU A 71 3.15 -25.87 -22.48
CA GLU A 71 1.89 -26.21 -21.78
C GLU A 71 1.75 -25.36 -20.51
N SER A 72 2.81 -25.26 -19.71
CA SER A 72 2.85 -24.40 -18.50
C SER A 72 2.61 -22.94 -18.84
N ALA A 73 3.26 -22.40 -19.89
CA ALA A 73 3.10 -21.01 -20.33
C ALA A 73 1.66 -20.68 -20.73
N CYS A 74 0.95 -21.63 -21.37
CA CYS A 74 -0.45 -21.45 -21.76
C CYS A 74 -1.45 -21.77 -20.65
N ALA A 75 -1.11 -22.68 -19.71
CA ALA A 75 -2.06 -23.12 -18.68
C ALA A 75 -2.10 -22.16 -17.47
N ILE A 76 -0.94 -21.65 -17.07
CA ILE A 76 -0.77 -20.88 -15.83
C ILE A 76 -0.16 -19.52 -16.17
N GLY A 77 -0.97 -18.47 -16.08
CA GLY A 77 -0.54 -17.07 -16.21
C GLY A 77 0.00 -16.53 -14.90
N PHE A 78 0.98 -15.64 -14.96
CA PHE A 78 1.54 -14.96 -13.77
C PHE A 78 1.63 -13.46 -14.00
N VAL A 79 1.11 -12.67 -13.05
CA VAL A 79 1.20 -11.20 -13.02
C VAL A 79 1.90 -10.81 -11.74
N GLY A 80 3.04 -10.11 -11.87
CA GLY A 80 3.87 -9.71 -10.74
C GLY A 80 3.47 -8.37 -10.14
N GLN A 81 4.12 -8.04 -9.02
CA GLN A 81 3.89 -6.84 -8.24
C GLN A 81 4.31 -5.55 -8.98
N ASN A 82 5.46 -5.59 -9.66
CA ASN A 82 5.99 -4.43 -10.39
C ASN A 82 5.83 -4.64 -11.89
N PRO A 83 4.97 -3.84 -12.56
CA PRO A 83 4.75 -3.97 -13.99
C PRO A 83 5.99 -3.68 -14.84
N ASP A 84 6.85 -2.77 -14.41
CA ASP A 84 8.06 -2.43 -15.17
C ASP A 84 9.06 -3.59 -15.27
N ASN A 85 9.03 -4.53 -14.32
CA ASN A 85 9.87 -5.73 -14.36
C ASN A 85 9.34 -6.82 -15.29
N GLN A 86 8.11 -6.70 -15.75
CA GLN A 86 7.44 -7.71 -16.58
C GLN A 86 7.28 -7.27 -18.03
N ILE A 87 7.11 -5.97 -18.29
CA ILE A 87 7.05 -5.40 -19.64
C ILE A 87 8.43 -5.51 -20.29
N VAL A 88 8.48 -6.14 -21.47
CA VAL A 88 9.72 -6.45 -22.20
C VAL A 88 9.89 -5.56 -23.44
N THR A 89 8.77 -5.15 -24.06
CA THR A 89 8.80 -4.42 -25.33
C THR A 89 8.57 -2.93 -25.15
N ASP A 90 8.94 -2.16 -26.17
CA ASP A 90 8.81 -0.69 -26.18
C ASP A 90 7.43 -0.17 -26.58
N LYS A 91 6.54 -1.05 -27.11
CA LYS A 91 5.20 -0.69 -27.60
C LYS A 91 4.12 -1.60 -27.08
N VAL A 92 2.98 -1.02 -26.76
CA VAL A 92 1.81 -1.72 -26.23
C VAL A 92 1.35 -2.89 -27.11
N TRP A 93 1.17 -2.66 -28.41
CA TRP A 93 0.73 -3.73 -29.33
C TRP A 93 1.73 -4.89 -29.42
N HIS A 94 3.01 -4.59 -29.31
CA HIS A 94 4.07 -5.59 -29.36
C HIS A 94 4.10 -6.41 -28.07
N GLU A 95 3.93 -5.76 -26.90
CA GLU A 95 3.82 -6.44 -25.61
C GLU A 95 2.66 -7.43 -25.61
N LEU A 96 1.50 -7.06 -26.15
CA LEU A 96 0.36 -7.98 -26.29
C LEU A 96 0.63 -9.16 -27.23
N SER A 97 1.46 -9.00 -28.27
CA SER A 97 1.77 -10.09 -29.22
C SER A 97 2.95 -10.96 -28.80
N PHE A 98 3.85 -10.43 -27.97
CA PHE A 98 5.15 -11.01 -27.65
C PHE A 98 5.10 -12.48 -27.18
N GLY A 99 4.19 -12.81 -26.25
CA GLY A 99 4.04 -14.19 -25.78
C GLY A 99 3.58 -15.16 -26.88
N LEU A 100 2.66 -14.74 -27.74
CA LEU A 100 2.16 -15.56 -28.84
C LEU A 100 3.22 -15.75 -29.95
N GLU A 101 4.02 -14.72 -30.23
CA GLU A 101 5.13 -14.78 -31.18
C GLU A 101 6.19 -15.79 -30.72
N ASN A 102 6.56 -15.75 -29.45
CA ASN A 102 7.51 -16.71 -28.87
C ASN A 102 7.00 -18.16 -28.89
N LEU A 103 5.69 -18.36 -28.86
CA LEU A 103 5.07 -19.68 -29.03
C LEU A 103 4.93 -20.09 -30.53
N GLY A 104 5.34 -19.25 -31.47
CA GLY A 104 5.21 -19.53 -32.90
C GLY A 104 3.75 -19.61 -33.37
N VAL A 105 2.85 -18.86 -32.76
CA VAL A 105 1.44 -18.82 -33.17
C VAL A 105 1.31 -18.12 -34.52
N PRO A 106 0.46 -18.62 -35.46
CA PRO A 106 0.28 -18.00 -36.76
C PRO A 106 -0.19 -16.53 -36.68
N GLN A 107 0.33 -15.66 -37.55
CA GLN A 107 0.12 -14.23 -37.53
C GLN A 107 -1.38 -13.80 -37.57
N ASN A 108 -2.21 -14.54 -38.30
CA ASN A 108 -3.65 -14.28 -38.36
C ASN A 108 -4.34 -14.55 -37.01
N VAL A 109 -3.89 -15.54 -36.28
CA VAL A 109 -4.39 -15.86 -34.91
C VAL A 109 -3.91 -14.82 -33.93
N ILE A 110 -2.63 -14.40 -34.00
CA ILE A 110 -2.07 -13.33 -33.16
C ILE A 110 -2.90 -12.06 -33.35
N ARG A 111 -3.11 -11.58 -34.59
CA ARG A 111 -3.90 -10.38 -34.87
C ARG A 111 -5.30 -10.44 -34.26
N ARG A 112 -5.99 -11.58 -34.39
CA ARG A 112 -7.33 -11.78 -33.83
C ARG A 112 -7.31 -11.69 -32.30
N ARG A 113 -6.45 -12.47 -31.63
CA ARG A 113 -6.39 -12.50 -30.16
C ARG A 113 -5.96 -11.17 -29.56
N VAL A 114 -4.96 -10.52 -30.14
CA VAL A 114 -4.50 -9.19 -29.69
C VAL A 114 -5.61 -8.14 -29.87
N GLY A 115 -6.30 -8.14 -31.02
CA GLY A 115 -7.42 -7.23 -31.26
C GLY A 115 -8.59 -7.46 -30.29
N GLU A 116 -8.92 -8.72 -30.01
CA GLU A 116 -9.94 -9.12 -29.04
C GLU A 116 -9.58 -8.63 -27.62
N MET A 117 -8.36 -8.92 -27.17
CA MET A 117 -7.89 -8.49 -25.84
C MET A 117 -7.78 -6.98 -25.72
N ALA A 118 -7.25 -6.30 -26.75
CA ALA A 118 -7.21 -4.84 -26.76
C ALA A 118 -8.59 -4.21 -26.64
N SER A 119 -9.60 -4.80 -27.29
CA SER A 119 -10.99 -4.35 -27.19
C SER A 119 -11.61 -4.66 -25.82
N TYR A 120 -11.37 -5.85 -25.27
CA TYR A 120 -11.90 -6.27 -23.99
C TYR A 120 -11.39 -5.42 -22.82
N PHE A 121 -10.09 -5.08 -22.84
CA PHE A 121 -9.44 -4.27 -21.80
C PHE A 121 -9.48 -2.76 -22.04
N GLY A 122 -10.12 -2.28 -23.13
CA GLY A 122 -10.20 -0.85 -23.45
C GLY A 122 -8.85 -0.21 -23.79
N ILE A 123 -7.95 -0.99 -24.45
CA ILE A 123 -6.57 -0.56 -24.76
C ILE A 123 -6.49 0.24 -26.07
N GLN A 124 -7.58 0.37 -26.83
CA GLN A 124 -7.59 0.91 -28.20
C GLN A 124 -6.94 2.30 -28.30
N ASP A 125 -7.23 3.21 -27.37
CA ASP A 125 -6.77 4.60 -27.42
C ASP A 125 -5.26 4.77 -27.21
N TRP A 126 -4.64 3.79 -26.58
CA TRP A 126 -3.21 3.79 -26.28
C TRP A 126 -2.46 2.58 -26.87
N PHE A 127 -3.12 1.80 -27.75
CA PHE A 127 -2.58 0.61 -28.41
C PHE A 127 -1.26 0.84 -29.16
N ARG A 128 -1.06 2.04 -29.70
CA ARG A 128 0.14 2.42 -30.48
C ARG A 128 1.18 3.21 -29.68
N LYS A 129 0.87 3.54 -28.41
CA LYS A 129 1.79 4.26 -27.52
C LYS A 129 3.01 3.41 -27.17
N LYS A 130 4.04 4.08 -26.71
CA LYS A 130 5.16 3.43 -26.05
C LYS A 130 4.77 3.01 -24.64
N THR A 131 5.41 1.94 -24.14
CA THR A 131 5.14 1.42 -22.80
C THR A 131 5.61 2.35 -21.68
N ASP A 132 6.64 3.17 -21.93
CA ASP A 132 7.12 4.20 -21.01
C ASP A 132 6.18 5.42 -20.85
N GLU A 133 5.29 5.66 -21.84
CA GLU A 133 4.28 6.72 -21.78
C GLU A 133 3.05 6.36 -20.92
N LEU A 134 2.96 5.10 -20.46
CA LEU A 134 1.80 4.59 -19.73
C LEU A 134 1.85 4.95 -18.25
N SER A 135 0.68 5.22 -17.65
CA SER A 135 0.54 5.29 -16.21
C SER A 135 0.74 3.91 -15.56
N GLY A 136 1.04 3.88 -14.25
CA GLY A 136 1.20 2.62 -13.51
C GLY A 136 -0.01 1.68 -13.63
N GLY A 137 -1.23 2.23 -13.60
CA GLY A 137 -2.47 1.46 -13.81
C GLY A 137 -2.59 0.89 -15.21
N GLN A 138 -2.23 1.68 -16.24
CA GLN A 138 -2.22 1.20 -17.62
C GLN A 138 -1.16 0.12 -17.83
N LYS A 139 0.03 0.25 -17.23
CA LYS A 139 1.07 -0.78 -17.31
C LYS A 139 0.62 -2.09 -16.67
N GLN A 140 -0.04 -2.03 -15.51
CA GLN A 140 -0.55 -3.22 -14.84
C GLN A 140 -1.69 -3.89 -15.63
N LEU A 141 -2.58 -3.08 -16.23
CA LEU A 141 -3.62 -3.60 -17.12
C LEU A 141 -3.02 -4.22 -18.39
N LEU A 142 -1.95 -3.63 -18.93
CA LEU A 142 -1.22 -4.20 -20.07
C LEU A 142 -0.60 -5.56 -19.72
N ASN A 143 0.02 -5.69 -18.54
CA ASN A 143 0.56 -6.98 -18.06
C ASN A 143 -0.53 -8.03 -17.95
N LEU A 144 -1.67 -7.69 -17.36
CA LEU A 144 -2.80 -8.60 -17.28
C LEU A 144 -3.27 -9.00 -18.69
N ALA A 145 -3.43 -8.05 -19.59
CA ALA A 145 -3.88 -8.30 -20.97
C ALA A 145 -2.88 -9.17 -21.75
N SER A 146 -1.56 -8.95 -21.60
CA SER A 146 -0.51 -9.74 -22.27
C SER A 146 -0.47 -11.19 -21.79
N VAL A 147 -0.80 -11.43 -20.52
CA VAL A 147 -0.97 -12.78 -19.97
C VAL A 147 -2.28 -13.40 -20.48
N MET A 148 -3.38 -12.64 -20.52
CA MET A 148 -4.70 -13.12 -20.94
C MET A 148 -4.78 -13.47 -22.43
N VAL A 149 -3.98 -12.85 -23.28
CA VAL A 149 -3.84 -13.23 -24.72
C VAL A 149 -3.45 -14.69 -24.89
N MET A 150 -2.71 -15.27 -23.93
CA MET A 150 -2.33 -16.67 -23.88
C MET A 150 -3.49 -17.62 -23.54
N GLN A 151 -4.61 -17.09 -23.02
CA GLN A 151 -5.82 -17.81 -22.58
C GLN A 151 -5.55 -18.83 -21.44
N PRO A 152 -4.92 -18.40 -20.35
CA PRO A 152 -4.61 -19.29 -19.22
C PRO A 152 -5.87 -19.82 -18.56
N LYS A 153 -5.76 -20.99 -17.91
CA LYS A 153 -6.82 -21.57 -17.07
C LYS A 153 -6.67 -21.18 -15.61
N VAL A 154 -5.44 -20.93 -15.19
CA VAL A 154 -5.09 -20.43 -13.85
C VAL A 154 -4.37 -19.09 -14.01
N LEU A 155 -4.77 -18.11 -13.25
CA LEU A 155 -4.16 -16.79 -13.20
C LEU A 155 -3.64 -16.55 -11.78
N ILE A 156 -2.34 -16.37 -11.68
CA ILE A 156 -1.63 -16.09 -10.43
C ILE A 156 -1.25 -14.62 -10.43
N LEU A 157 -1.59 -13.90 -9.34
CA LEU A 157 -1.27 -12.48 -9.21
C LEU A 157 -0.62 -12.24 -7.84
N ASP A 158 0.55 -11.62 -7.87
CA ASP A 158 1.33 -11.29 -6.67
C ASP A 158 1.28 -9.78 -6.41
N GLU A 159 0.40 -9.35 -5.49
CA GLU A 159 0.16 -7.95 -5.10
C GLU A 159 -0.02 -6.98 -6.29
N PRO A 160 -0.88 -7.28 -7.26
CA PRO A 160 -0.97 -6.51 -8.51
C PRO A 160 -1.47 -5.08 -8.29
N THR A 161 -2.15 -4.79 -7.17
CA THR A 161 -2.69 -3.45 -6.90
C THR A 161 -1.78 -2.57 -6.05
N SER A 162 -0.63 -3.07 -5.60
CA SER A 162 0.29 -2.37 -4.69
C SER A 162 0.82 -1.03 -5.23
N GLN A 163 0.89 -0.89 -6.57
CA GLN A 163 1.34 0.32 -7.25
C GLN A 163 0.20 1.26 -7.67
N LEU A 164 -1.06 0.82 -7.52
CA LEU A 164 -2.26 1.50 -8.01
C LEU A 164 -2.86 2.43 -6.95
N ASP A 165 -3.50 3.50 -7.40
CA ASP A 165 -4.39 4.28 -6.53
C ASP A 165 -5.68 3.49 -6.24
N PRO A 166 -6.50 3.92 -5.27
CA PRO A 166 -7.71 3.18 -4.88
C PRO A 166 -8.70 2.96 -6.02
N ILE A 167 -8.85 3.91 -6.95
CA ILE A 167 -9.79 3.80 -8.07
C ILE A 167 -9.28 2.78 -9.07
N ALA A 168 -8.03 2.92 -9.53
CA ALA A 168 -7.41 1.98 -10.45
C ALA A 168 -7.32 0.57 -9.86
N ALA A 169 -7.08 0.45 -8.55
CA ALA A 169 -7.07 -0.84 -7.84
C ALA A 169 -8.45 -1.49 -7.86
N ALA A 170 -9.51 -0.75 -7.54
CA ALA A 170 -10.89 -1.25 -7.57
C ALA A 170 -11.30 -1.71 -8.97
N ASP A 171 -10.98 -0.93 -10.02
CA ASP A 171 -11.25 -1.26 -11.42
C ASP A 171 -10.47 -2.52 -11.85
N PHE A 172 -9.22 -2.67 -11.41
CA PHE A 172 -8.41 -3.86 -11.68
C PHE A 172 -9.01 -5.10 -11.03
N ILE A 173 -9.40 -5.04 -9.77
CA ILE A 173 -10.05 -6.13 -9.03
C ILE A 173 -11.42 -6.49 -9.66
N ALA A 174 -12.21 -5.50 -10.04
CA ALA A 174 -13.48 -5.73 -10.75
C ALA A 174 -13.24 -6.46 -12.09
N THR A 175 -12.19 -6.09 -12.82
CA THR A 175 -11.78 -6.77 -14.06
C THR A 175 -11.38 -8.22 -13.80
N LEU A 176 -10.63 -8.52 -12.73
CA LEU A 176 -10.29 -9.88 -12.34
C LEU A 176 -11.52 -10.72 -12.01
N LYS A 177 -12.48 -10.15 -11.25
CA LYS A 177 -13.73 -10.85 -10.93
C LYS A 177 -14.55 -11.13 -12.18
N LYS A 178 -14.58 -10.19 -13.12
CA LYS A 178 -15.24 -10.37 -14.42
C LYS A 178 -14.59 -11.51 -15.22
N LEU A 179 -13.27 -11.56 -15.30
CA LEU A 179 -12.53 -12.66 -15.95
C LEU A 179 -12.83 -14.02 -15.28
N ASN A 180 -12.83 -14.08 -13.95
CA ASN A 180 -13.17 -15.28 -13.21
C ASN A 180 -14.62 -15.75 -13.51
N THR A 181 -15.58 -14.83 -13.47
CA THR A 181 -17.01 -15.15 -13.61
C THR A 181 -17.41 -15.50 -15.05
N GLU A 182 -16.90 -14.74 -16.04
CA GLU A 182 -17.29 -14.90 -17.45
C GLU A 182 -16.52 -16.03 -18.16
N PHE A 183 -15.25 -16.24 -17.79
CA PHE A 183 -14.40 -17.24 -18.48
C PHE A 183 -14.07 -18.47 -17.62
N GLY A 184 -14.53 -18.50 -16.36
CA GLY A 184 -14.28 -19.60 -15.44
C GLY A 184 -12.79 -19.77 -15.11
N ILE A 185 -11.99 -18.71 -15.15
CA ILE A 185 -10.57 -18.73 -14.84
C ILE A 185 -10.39 -18.89 -13.35
N THR A 186 -9.55 -19.83 -12.93
CA THR A 186 -9.14 -19.96 -11.53
C THR A 186 -8.16 -18.84 -11.17
N VAL A 187 -8.43 -18.08 -10.12
CA VAL A 187 -7.62 -16.95 -9.70
C VAL A 187 -6.98 -17.22 -8.36
N LEU A 188 -5.65 -17.05 -8.28
CA LEU A 188 -4.89 -17.02 -7.03
C LEU A 188 -4.32 -15.60 -6.87
N LEU A 189 -4.81 -14.86 -5.90
CA LEU A 189 -4.47 -13.46 -5.71
C LEU A 189 -3.84 -13.24 -4.33
N VAL A 190 -2.61 -12.79 -4.29
CA VAL A 190 -2.01 -12.22 -3.07
C VAL A 190 -2.35 -10.74 -3.00
N GLU A 191 -2.96 -10.31 -1.90
CA GLU A 191 -3.28 -8.90 -1.65
C GLU A 191 -3.16 -8.54 -0.17
N HIS A 192 -2.80 -7.26 0.08
CA HIS A 192 -2.78 -6.66 1.40
C HIS A 192 -4.02 -5.82 1.69
N ARG A 193 -4.65 -5.26 0.66
CA ARG A 193 -5.87 -4.45 0.76
C ARG A 193 -7.08 -5.37 0.64
N LEU A 194 -7.56 -5.87 1.80
CA LEU A 194 -8.59 -6.91 1.83
C LEU A 194 -10.02 -6.37 1.65
N GLU A 195 -10.24 -5.05 1.75
CA GLU A 195 -11.57 -4.43 1.67
C GLU A 195 -12.29 -4.79 0.37
N ASP A 196 -11.58 -4.75 -0.77
CA ASP A 196 -12.16 -4.97 -2.09
C ASP A 196 -12.15 -6.43 -2.53
N VAL A 197 -11.22 -7.24 -2.02
CA VAL A 197 -11.01 -8.62 -2.50
C VAL A 197 -11.71 -9.67 -1.63
N PHE A 198 -11.87 -9.41 -0.34
CA PHE A 198 -12.49 -10.35 0.59
C PHE A 198 -13.94 -10.68 0.22
N PRO A 199 -14.80 -9.69 -0.14
CA PRO A 199 -16.19 -9.95 -0.51
C PRO A 199 -16.38 -10.79 -1.77
N ILE A 200 -15.41 -10.78 -2.69
CA ILE A 200 -15.50 -11.47 -3.98
C ILE A 200 -14.79 -12.81 -4.01
N ALA A 201 -14.04 -13.16 -2.95
CA ALA A 201 -13.32 -14.41 -2.85
C ALA A 201 -14.27 -15.58 -2.54
N ASP A 202 -14.01 -16.74 -3.15
CA ASP A 202 -14.64 -18.01 -2.79
C ASP A 202 -13.92 -18.62 -1.58
N LYS A 203 -12.60 -18.49 -1.54
CA LYS A 203 -11.72 -18.98 -0.46
C LYS A 203 -10.68 -17.93 -0.09
N VAL A 204 -10.31 -17.92 1.19
CA VAL A 204 -9.21 -17.11 1.71
C VAL A 204 -8.21 -18.04 2.41
N LEU A 205 -6.95 -17.94 1.97
CA LEU A 205 -5.80 -18.55 2.63
C LEU A 205 -5.09 -17.50 3.48
N LEU A 206 -5.15 -17.64 4.78
CA LEU A 206 -4.34 -16.86 5.72
C LEU A 206 -3.05 -17.62 6.02
N MET A 207 -1.93 -17.02 5.67
CA MET A 207 -0.60 -17.57 5.92
C MET A 207 0.08 -16.88 7.09
N GLU A 208 0.72 -17.67 7.94
CA GLU A 208 1.54 -17.20 9.05
C GLU A 208 2.79 -18.07 9.17
N ASN A 209 3.98 -17.46 9.26
CA ASN A 209 5.26 -18.16 9.45
C ASN A 209 5.48 -19.37 8.52
N GLY A 210 5.11 -19.24 7.25
CA GLY A 210 5.28 -20.32 6.26
C GLY A 210 4.20 -21.39 6.29
N CYS A 211 3.21 -21.30 7.18
CA CYS A 211 2.12 -22.26 7.32
C CYS A 211 0.79 -21.68 6.82
N ALA A 212 -0.13 -22.55 6.41
CA ALA A 212 -1.53 -22.21 6.22
C ALA A 212 -2.23 -22.21 7.60
N LEU A 213 -2.49 -21.03 8.14
CA LEU A 213 -3.19 -20.90 9.43
C LEU A 213 -4.70 -21.18 9.27
N LEU A 214 -5.30 -20.62 8.24
CA LEU A 214 -6.71 -20.81 7.88
C LEU A 214 -6.85 -20.91 6.36
N TYR A 215 -7.70 -21.82 5.90
CA TYR A 215 -8.12 -21.90 4.50
C TYR A 215 -9.61 -22.23 4.43
N ASP A 216 -10.43 -21.22 4.26
CA ASP A 216 -11.90 -21.35 4.27
C ASP A 216 -12.58 -20.19 3.52
N SER A 217 -13.93 -20.16 3.54
CA SER A 217 -14.70 -19.03 3.05
C SER A 217 -14.35 -17.73 3.79
N PRO A 218 -14.47 -16.55 3.15
CA PRO A 218 -14.15 -15.26 3.79
C PRO A 218 -14.86 -15.05 5.13
N ARG A 219 -16.15 -15.45 5.24
CA ARG A 219 -16.92 -15.33 6.48
C ARG A 219 -16.38 -16.21 7.59
N ALA A 220 -15.97 -17.44 7.25
CA ALA A 220 -15.38 -18.37 8.21
C ALA A 220 -14.01 -17.88 8.69
N VAL A 221 -13.17 -17.39 7.79
CA VAL A 221 -11.86 -16.81 8.15
C VAL A 221 -12.06 -15.57 9.03
N GLY A 222 -12.97 -14.65 8.65
CA GLY A 222 -13.29 -13.46 9.43
C GLY A 222 -13.77 -13.77 10.85
N LYS A 223 -14.59 -14.81 11.02
CA LYS A 223 -15.10 -15.24 12.34
C LYS A 223 -14.06 -16.01 13.16
N ASN A 224 -13.30 -16.89 12.53
CA ASN A 224 -12.46 -17.86 13.25
C ASN A 224 -11.08 -17.30 13.64
N LEU A 225 -10.56 -16.29 12.94
CA LEU A 225 -9.25 -15.72 13.25
C LEU A 225 -9.17 -15.19 14.69
N LYS A 226 -10.18 -14.46 15.16
CA LYS A 226 -10.25 -13.96 16.55
C LYS A 226 -10.32 -15.11 17.57
N LYS A 227 -10.97 -16.23 17.23
CA LYS A 227 -11.06 -17.40 18.12
C LYS A 227 -9.71 -18.10 18.28
N ILE A 228 -8.88 -18.13 17.21
CA ILE A 228 -7.54 -18.74 17.24
C ILE A 228 -6.59 -17.85 18.05
N ASN A 229 -6.58 -16.55 17.75
CA ASN A 229 -5.75 -15.58 18.44
C ASN A 229 -6.47 -14.22 18.50
N PRO A 230 -7.00 -13.81 19.67
CA PRO A 230 -7.71 -12.54 19.84
C PRO A 230 -6.88 -11.29 19.52
N GLU A 231 -5.56 -11.39 19.60
CA GLU A 231 -4.63 -10.28 19.32
C GLU A 231 -3.87 -10.46 18.01
N HIS A 232 -4.33 -11.35 17.15
CA HIS A 232 -3.65 -11.60 15.87
C HIS A 232 -3.54 -10.32 15.04
N PRO A 233 -2.32 -9.94 14.56
CA PRO A 233 -2.11 -8.66 13.85
C PRO A 233 -2.99 -8.49 12.61
N MET A 234 -3.30 -9.59 11.93
CA MET A 234 -4.16 -9.59 10.74
C MET A 234 -5.63 -9.20 11.03
N LEU A 235 -6.09 -9.21 12.29
CA LEU A 235 -7.42 -8.70 12.65
C LEU A 235 -7.58 -7.23 12.24
N LYS A 236 -6.52 -6.44 12.34
CA LYS A 236 -6.49 -5.03 11.89
C LYS A 236 -6.47 -4.87 10.37
N GLY A 237 -6.03 -5.89 9.64
CA GLY A 237 -6.00 -5.92 8.17
C GLY A 237 -7.28 -6.44 7.52
N LEU A 238 -8.22 -7.00 8.30
CA LEU A 238 -9.51 -7.46 7.79
C LEU A 238 -10.39 -6.28 7.34
N PRO A 239 -11.36 -6.51 6.42
CA PRO A 239 -12.33 -5.48 6.04
C PRO A 239 -13.02 -4.83 7.21
N SER A 240 -13.35 -3.55 7.10
CA SER A 240 -13.95 -2.75 8.18
C SER A 240 -15.23 -3.37 8.75
N ALA A 241 -16.06 -3.97 7.90
CA ALA A 241 -17.27 -4.69 8.34
C ALA A 241 -16.94 -5.91 9.22
N VAL A 242 -15.91 -6.68 8.84
CA VAL A 242 -15.43 -7.85 9.60
C VAL A 242 -14.77 -7.41 10.91
N ARG A 243 -14.02 -6.29 10.90
CA ARG A 243 -13.43 -5.70 12.11
C ARG A 243 -14.51 -5.30 13.10
N LEU A 244 -15.54 -4.58 12.65
CA LEU A 244 -16.67 -4.19 13.49
C LEU A 244 -17.37 -5.42 14.11
N TYR A 245 -17.61 -6.46 13.30
CA TYR A 245 -18.17 -7.73 13.77
C TYR A 245 -17.31 -8.35 14.89
N ASN A 246 -16.00 -8.39 14.70
CA ASN A 246 -15.07 -8.94 15.68
C ASN A 246 -14.98 -8.09 16.96
N LEU A 247 -15.05 -6.75 16.86
CA LEU A 247 -15.04 -5.84 17.99
C LEU A 247 -16.29 -6.01 18.90
N LEU A 248 -17.43 -6.34 18.28
CA LEU A 248 -18.68 -6.58 19.02
C LEU A 248 -18.82 -8.05 19.48
N SER A 249 -17.92 -8.95 19.09
CA SER A 249 -17.98 -10.38 19.44
C SER A 249 -19.34 -11.02 19.16
N SER A 250 -19.98 -10.67 18.04
CA SER A 250 -21.31 -11.09 17.67
C SER A 250 -21.34 -12.56 17.22
N ASP A 251 -22.48 -13.23 17.44
CA ASP A 251 -22.76 -14.57 16.91
C ASP A 251 -23.54 -14.56 15.58
N GLU A 252 -23.88 -13.38 15.06
CA GLU A 252 -24.56 -13.21 13.79
C GLU A 252 -23.70 -13.67 12.60
N VAL A 253 -24.24 -13.55 11.39
CA VAL A 253 -23.48 -13.78 10.16
C VAL A 253 -22.45 -12.67 10.00
N CYS A 254 -21.18 -13.04 9.84
CA CYS A 254 -20.09 -12.09 9.67
C CYS A 254 -20.28 -11.27 8.37
N PRO A 255 -20.42 -9.93 8.43
CA PRO A 255 -20.59 -9.10 7.25
C PRO A 255 -19.28 -8.97 6.48
N LEU A 256 -19.34 -8.93 5.15
CA LEU A 256 -18.15 -8.80 4.29
C LEU A 256 -18.09 -7.47 3.53
N THR A 257 -19.24 -6.88 3.24
CA THR A 257 -19.35 -5.65 2.45
C THR A 257 -19.77 -4.46 3.32
N VAL A 258 -19.55 -3.25 2.83
CA VAL A 258 -20.06 -2.03 3.47
C VAL A 258 -21.58 -2.10 3.66
N LYS A 259 -22.34 -2.60 2.66
CA LYS A 259 -23.80 -2.74 2.76
C LYS A 259 -24.21 -3.69 3.89
N GLU A 260 -23.61 -4.88 3.94
CA GLU A 260 -23.87 -5.83 5.03
C GLU A 260 -23.43 -5.27 6.38
N GLY A 261 -22.31 -4.53 6.41
CA GLY A 261 -21.83 -3.81 7.59
C GLY A 261 -22.82 -2.75 8.08
N GLN A 262 -23.46 -1.99 7.17
CA GLN A 262 -24.51 -1.03 7.53
C GLN A 262 -25.72 -1.69 8.16
N GLU A 263 -26.17 -2.83 7.61
CA GLU A 263 -27.28 -3.59 8.16
C GLU A 263 -26.93 -4.17 9.54
N PHE A 264 -25.72 -4.70 9.67
CA PHE A 264 -25.19 -5.21 10.95
C PHE A 264 -25.07 -4.07 11.98
N PHE A 265 -24.50 -2.94 11.61
CA PHE A 265 -24.37 -1.77 12.47
C PHE A 265 -25.73 -1.26 12.95
N ARG A 266 -26.71 -1.15 12.04
CA ARG A 266 -28.07 -0.70 12.39
C ARG A 266 -28.74 -1.59 13.42
N ARG A 267 -28.58 -2.92 13.32
CA ARG A 267 -29.17 -3.87 14.28
C ARG A 267 -28.52 -3.76 15.66
N ASN A 268 -27.24 -3.47 15.72
CA ASN A 268 -26.46 -3.41 16.95
C ASN A 268 -26.31 -1.99 17.52
N PHE A 269 -26.77 -0.96 16.80
CA PHE A 269 -26.65 0.44 17.20
C PHE A 269 -27.43 0.73 18.48
N LYS A 270 -26.79 1.40 19.43
CA LYS A 270 -27.40 1.78 20.73
C LYS A 270 -27.46 3.29 20.90
N ARG A 271 -26.42 4.03 20.51
CA ARG A 271 -26.34 5.49 20.71
C ARG A 271 -25.48 6.18 19.65
N ASN A 272 -25.81 7.42 19.35
CA ASN A 272 -24.93 8.30 18.58
C ASN A 272 -23.91 8.94 19.51
N ILE A 273 -22.64 8.90 19.11
CA ILE A 273 -21.52 9.54 19.78
C ILE A 273 -20.90 10.52 18.78
N ASP A 274 -20.74 11.76 19.20
CA ASP A 274 -20.04 12.75 18.38
C ASP A 274 -18.55 12.72 18.69
N PHE A 275 -17.76 12.18 17.75
CA PHE A 275 -16.32 12.11 17.85
C PHE A 275 -15.61 13.38 17.36
N SER A 276 -16.34 14.36 16.81
CA SER A 276 -15.76 15.63 16.36
C SER A 276 -15.38 16.54 17.53
N ASP A 277 -16.06 16.42 18.68
CA ASP A 277 -15.81 17.28 19.84
C ASP A 277 -14.49 16.97 20.58
N GLY A 278 -13.92 15.76 20.42
CA GLY A 278 -12.62 15.40 20.97
C GLY A 278 -11.43 16.09 20.30
N ASP A 279 -11.62 16.59 19.09
CA ASP A 279 -10.58 17.20 18.24
C ASP A 279 -10.51 18.73 18.35
N LYS A 280 -11.41 19.35 19.08
CA LYS A 280 -11.29 20.79 19.42
C LYS A 280 -10.24 20.99 20.51
N SER A 281 -8.97 20.64 20.20
CA SER A 281 -7.88 21.31 20.86
C SER A 281 -8.08 22.80 20.58
N GLU A 282 -8.30 23.60 21.61
CA GLU A 282 -8.28 25.06 21.52
C GLU A 282 -7.07 25.46 20.68
N TYR A 283 -7.30 25.81 19.41
CA TYR A 283 -6.28 26.45 18.59
C TYR A 283 -5.94 27.76 19.32
N SER A 284 -4.96 27.68 20.21
CA SER A 284 -4.44 28.86 20.87
C SER A 284 -3.95 29.80 19.76
N ASP A 285 -4.30 31.08 19.85
CA ASP A 285 -3.91 32.14 18.91
C ASP A 285 -2.38 32.32 18.74
N LYS A 286 -1.58 31.48 19.39
CA LYS A 286 -0.11 31.41 19.30
C LYS A 286 0.33 30.10 18.69
N THR A 287 -0.11 29.79 17.49
CA THR A 287 0.41 28.63 16.77
C THR A 287 1.82 28.92 16.24
N ASP A 288 2.80 28.18 16.74
CA ASP A 288 4.18 28.20 16.22
C ASP A 288 4.21 27.44 14.89
N THR A 289 4.15 28.20 13.79
CA THR A 289 4.03 27.66 12.44
C THR A 289 5.36 27.09 11.96
N ALA A 290 5.38 25.79 11.67
CA ALA A 290 6.54 25.11 11.09
C ALA A 290 6.65 25.34 9.58
N ILE A 291 5.54 25.25 8.84
CA ILE A 291 5.51 25.41 7.36
C ILE A 291 4.39 26.40 6.99
N GLU A 292 4.71 27.37 6.15
CA GLU A 292 3.73 28.30 5.58
C GLU A 292 3.90 28.41 4.06
N LEU A 293 2.88 27.99 3.32
CA LEU A 293 2.75 28.19 1.87
C LEU A 293 1.72 29.27 1.61
N LYS A 294 2.05 30.27 0.80
CA LYS A 294 1.15 31.35 0.40
C LYS A 294 1.12 31.50 -1.11
N ASN A 295 -0.03 31.18 -1.71
CA ASN A 295 -0.33 31.36 -3.13
C ASN A 295 0.76 30.78 -4.04
N ILE A 296 1.08 29.49 -3.86
CA ILE A 296 2.15 28.78 -4.57
C ILE A 296 1.68 28.33 -5.93
N TRP A 297 2.41 28.75 -6.98
CA TRP A 297 2.18 28.34 -8.36
C TRP A 297 3.44 27.69 -8.91
N PHE A 298 3.27 26.53 -9.56
CA PHE A 298 4.38 25.78 -10.13
C PHE A 298 3.97 25.02 -11.39
N ARG A 299 4.87 25.01 -12.37
CA ARG A 299 4.87 24.17 -13.57
C ARG A 299 6.31 23.74 -13.88
N TYR A 300 6.48 22.60 -14.51
CA TYR A 300 7.81 22.10 -14.85
C TYR A 300 8.47 22.89 -15.96
N GLU A 301 7.73 23.25 -17.00
CA GLU A 301 8.20 24.07 -18.13
C GLU A 301 7.20 25.19 -18.44
N ARG A 302 7.66 26.24 -19.12
CA ARG A 302 6.83 27.43 -19.38
C ARG A 302 5.57 27.13 -20.19
N ASP A 303 5.66 26.18 -21.12
CA ASP A 303 4.59 25.81 -22.05
C ASP A 303 3.70 24.68 -21.53
N LEU A 304 4.03 24.11 -20.35
CA LEU A 304 3.22 23.10 -19.71
C LEU A 304 2.17 23.70 -18.77
N PRO A 305 1.06 22.98 -18.52
CA PRO A 305 0.03 23.41 -17.59
C PRO A 305 0.56 23.53 -16.16
N ASP A 306 -0.06 24.42 -15.37
CA ASP A 306 0.25 24.55 -13.96
C ASP A 306 -0.14 23.30 -13.19
N ILE A 307 0.80 22.75 -12.42
CA ILE A 307 0.60 21.60 -11.53
C ILE A 307 0.15 22.07 -10.14
N LEU A 308 0.69 23.21 -9.66
CA LEU A 308 0.23 23.86 -8.43
C LEU A 308 -0.40 25.19 -8.79
N ARG A 309 -1.62 25.43 -8.30
CA ARG A 309 -2.49 26.54 -8.70
C ARG A 309 -2.93 27.37 -7.50
N GLY A 310 -2.00 28.12 -6.91
CA GLY A 310 -2.33 28.99 -5.78
C GLY A 310 -2.40 28.27 -4.44
N VAL A 311 -1.63 27.21 -4.24
CA VAL A 311 -1.65 26.40 -3.00
C VAL A 311 -1.37 27.27 -1.78
N ASN A 312 -2.25 27.14 -0.78
CA ASN A 312 -2.11 27.71 0.55
C ASN A 312 -2.13 26.57 1.57
N LEU A 313 -1.13 26.52 2.46
CA LEU A 313 -1.03 25.54 3.53
C LEU A 313 -0.29 26.15 4.72
N LYS A 314 -0.82 25.96 5.91
CA LYS A 314 -0.15 26.26 7.16
C LYS A 314 -0.07 24.97 7.96
N VAL A 315 1.11 24.60 8.45
CA VAL A 315 1.34 23.43 9.30
C VAL A 315 1.95 23.93 10.61
N ASP A 316 1.36 23.54 11.71
CA ASP A 316 1.82 23.93 13.02
C ASP A 316 2.89 22.94 13.56
N ARG A 317 3.71 23.38 14.49
CA ARG A 317 4.81 22.58 15.01
C ARG A 317 4.29 21.38 15.83
N GLY A 318 4.86 20.21 15.58
CA GLY A 318 4.44 18.96 16.23
C GLY A 318 3.13 18.39 15.70
N GLU A 319 2.61 18.89 14.58
CA GLU A 319 1.39 18.40 13.93
C GLU A 319 1.73 17.30 12.91
N ILE A 320 0.86 16.29 12.78
CA ILE A 320 0.85 15.33 11.68
C ILE A 320 -0.25 15.71 10.71
N VAL A 321 0.12 16.23 9.54
CA VAL A 321 -0.81 16.58 8.46
C VAL A 321 -0.76 15.54 7.36
N CYS A 322 -1.90 14.94 7.03
CA CYS A 322 -2.07 14.04 5.90
C CYS A 322 -2.73 14.77 4.73
N ILE A 323 -2.06 14.79 3.58
CA ILE A 323 -2.56 15.39 2.35
C ILE A 323 -3.02 14.26 1.43
N LEU A 324 -4.32 14.20 1.21
CA LEU A 324 -5.04 13.18 0.48
C LEU A 324 -5.41 13.68 -0.92
N GLY A 325 -5.58 12.77 -1.89
CA GLY A 325 -5.99 13.10 -3.26
C GLY A 325 -5.61 12.01 -4.26
N GLY A 326 -6.17 12.06 -5.48
CA GLY A 326 -5.90 11.10 -6.55
C GLY A 326 -4.46 11.16 -7.09
N ASN A 327 -4.07 10.14 -7.85
CA ASN A 327 -2.76 10.14 -8.53
C ASN A 327 -2.70 11.24 -9.59
N GLY A 328 -1.50 11.81 -9.79
CA GLY A 328 -1.27 12.86 -10.80
C GLY A 328 -1.81 14.26 -10.43
N THR A 329 -2.42 14.44 -9.26
CA THR A 329 -2.97 15.77 -8.87
C THR A 329 -1.91 16.80 -8.50
N GLY A 330 -0.64 16.40 -8.27
CA GLY A 330 0.46 17.31 -7.93
C GLY A 330 0.97 17.23 -6.49
N LYS A 331 0.54 16.23 -5.68
CA LYS A 331 0.92 16.05 -4.28
C LYS A 331 2.45 15.92 -4.07
N THR A 332 3.09 15.00 -4.79
CA THR A 332 4.55 14.85 -4.79
C THR A 332 5.26 16.13 -5.23
N THR A 333 4.71 16.82 -6.24
CA THR A 333 5.24 18.11 -6.71
C THR A 333 5.18 19.16 -5.60
N MET A 334 4.11 19.17 -4.82
CA MET A 334 3.98 20.06 -3.66
C MET A 334 5.04 19.74 -2.59
N LEU A 335 5.27 18.49 -2.24
CA LEU A 335 6.36 18.10 -1.32
C LEU A 335 7.73 18.51 -1.86
N ASN A 336 7.99 18.34 -3.17
CA ASN A 336 9.22 18.79 -3.82
C ASN A 336 9.40 20.30 -3.77
N VAL A 337 8.30 21.05 -3.80
CA VAL A 337 8.33 22.52 -3.64
C VAL A 337 8.55 22.91 -2.17
N ILE A 338 7.94 22.21 -1.21
CA ILE A 338 8.17 22.44 0.24
C ILE A 338 9.61 22.08 0.61
N SER A 339 10.15 21.01 0.06
CA SER A 339 11.55 20.60 0.31
C SER A 339 12.57 21.51 -0.36
N GLY A 340 12.16 22.36 -1.31
CA GLY A 340 13.07 23.23 -2.07
C GLY A 340 13.77 22.55 -3.27
N LEU A 341 13.42 21.30 -3.59
CA LEU A 341 13.89 20.61 -4.79
C LEU A 341 13.35 21.28 -6.05
N ASN A 342 12.09 21.76 -6.00
CA ASN A 342 11.47 22.52 -7.07
C ASN A 342 11.21 23.96 -6.63
N LYS A 343 11.50 24.92 -7.52
CA LYS A 343 11.30 26.33 -7.24
C LYS A 343 10.01 26.85 -7.88
N PRO A 344 9.03 27.32 -7.07
CA PRO A 344 7.81 27.90 -7.62
C PRO A 344 8.11 29.22 -8.33
N TYR A 345 7.38 29.52 -9.41
CA TYR A 345 7.55 30.79 -10.12
C TYR A 345 6.76 31.93 -9.46
N ARG A 346 5.77 31.59 -8.60
CA ARG A 346 4.98 32.57 -7.84
C ARG A 346 4.64 32.01 -6.45
N GLY A 347 4.52 32.91 -5.47
CA GLY A 347 4.16 32.60 -4.08
C GLY A 347 5.33 32.72 -3.10
N LYS A 348 5.08 32.36 -1.84
CA LYS A 348 6.08 32.44 -0.76
C LYS A 348 6.02 31.19 0.09
N ILE A 349 7.19 30.61 0.38
CA ILE A 349 7.37 29.46 1.27
C ILE A 349 8.20 29.90 2.45
N LYS A 350 7.72 29.60 3.66
CA LYS A 350 8.51 29.77 4.89
C LYS A 350 8.59 28.44 5.63
N ILE A 351 9.75 28.15 6.15
CA ILE A 351 10.06 27.04 7.05
C ILE A 351 10.59 27.66 8.35
N ASP A 352 9.98 27.33 9.49
CA ASP A 352 10.29 27.95 10.79
C ASP A 352 10.31 29.51 10.71
N GLY A 353 9.32 30.10 10.05
CA GLY A 353 9.22 31.56 9.87
C GLY A 353 10.19 32.18 8.87
N LYS A 354 11.23 31.46 8.43
CA LYS A 354 12.26 31.93 7.49
C LYS A 354 11.90 31.53 6.06
N LYS A 355 12.10 32.43 5.08
CA LYS A 355 11.86 32.10 3.67
C LYS A 355 12.81 31.00 3.20
N ILE A 356 12.32 30.02 2.44
CA ILE A 356 13.13 28.91 1.96
C ILE A 356 14.37 29.35 1.18
N LYS A 357 14.27 30.42 0.39
CA LYS A 357 15.39 30.99 -0.38
C LYS A 357 16.52 31.60 0.48
N ASP A 358 16.25 31.86 1.77
CA ASP A 358 17.22 32.47 2.68
C ASP A 358 18.04 31.39 3.43
N TYR A 359 17.72 30.09 3.24
CA TYR A 359 18.57 28.98 3.67
C TYR A 359 19.73 28.81 2.68
N LYS A 360 20.98 28.90 3.17
CA LYS A 360 22.20 28.79 2.34
C LYS A 360 22.73 27.35 2.33
N GLY A 361 23.14 26.87 1.16
CA GLY A 361 23.69 25.52 1.00
C GLY A 361 22.75 24.45 1.60
N ASN A 362 23.31 23.51 2.36
CA ASN A 362 22.57 22.41 2.98
C ASN A 362 21.92 22.75 4.33
N SER A 363 21.88 24.04 4.73
CA SER A 363 21.40 24.44 6.06
C SER A 363 19.92 24.10 6.31
N LEU A 364 19.09 23.95 5.26
CA LEU A 364 17.73 23.48 5.36
C LEU A 364 17.65 22.02 5.79
N TYR A 365 18.55 21.17 5.24
CA TYR A 365 18.54 19.73 5.48
C TYR A 365 19.36 19.32 6.72
N ARG A 366 20.12 20.23 7.30
CA ARG A 366 20.81 20.03 8.59
C ARG A 366 19.86 20.39 9.73
N LYS A 367 19.33 19.42 10.46
CA LYS A 367 18.47 19.55 11.64
C LYS A 367 17.13 20.30 11.42
N LYS A 368 16.70 20.55 10.18
CA LYS A 368 15.43 21.25 9.92
C LYS A 368 14.45 20.40 9.16
N LEU A 369 14.78 19.92 7.98
CA LEU A 369 13.86 19.24 7.09
C LEU A 369 14.49 17.97 6.54
N ALA A 370 13.75 16.86 6.66
CA ALA A 370 14.06 15.62 5.94
C ALA A 370 12.91 15.26 5.01
N TYR A 371 13.23 14.68 3.86
CA TYR A 371 12.26 14.25 2.86
C TYR A 371 12.50 12.80 2.48
N LEU A 372 11.49 11.96 2.70
CA LEU A 372 11.46 10.56 2.28
C LEU A 372 10.60 10.45 1.00
N PRO A 373 11.21 10.13 -0.15
CA PRO A 373 10.49 9.99 -1.42
C PRO A 373 9.67 8.69 -1.47
N GLN A 374 8.74 8.62 -2.41
CA GLN A 374 7.82 7.50 -2.62
C GLN A 374 8.53 6.14 -2.81
N ASN A 375 9.66 6.12 -3.51
CA ASN A 375 10.50 4.92 -3.63
C ASN A 375 11.65 4.99 -2.62
N PRO A 376 11.62 4.25 -1.51
CA PRO A 376 12.68 4.27 -0.50
C PRO A 376 14.04 3.77 -1.03
N GLN A 377 14.07 2.98 -2.11
CA GLN A 377 15.31 2.48 -2.69
C GLN A 377 16.21 3.61 -3.22
N THR A 378 15.63 4.73 -3.63
CA THR A 378 16.38 5.88 -4.18
C THR A 378 17.28 6.57 -3.17
N VAL A 379 17.09 6.31 -1.88
CA VAL A 379 17.94 6.90 -0.84
C VAL A 379 19.13 6.03 -0.45
N PHE A 380 19.18 4.76 -0.91
CA PHE A 380 20.26 3.84 -0.60
C PHE A 380 21.38 3.92 -1.65
N LEU A 381 22.62 4.04 -1.17
CA LEU A 381 23.82 4.23 -2.00
C LEU A 381 24.91 3.17 -1.72
N LYS A 382 24.74 2.35 -0.67
CA LYS A 382 25.74 1.38 -0.20
C LYS A 382 25.18 -0.04 -0.22
N ASP A 383 26.08 -1.00 -0.16
CA ASP A 383 25.74 -2.43 -0.18
C ASP A 383 25.19 -2.96 1.16
N THR A 384 25.21 -2.14 2.23
CA THR A 384 24.65 -2.49 3.53
C THR A 384 23.89 -1.33 4.13
N VAL A 385 22.85 -1.64 4.92
CA VAL A 385 22.08 -0.63 5.64
C VAL A 385 22.99 0.19 6.57
N SER A 386 23.87 -0.46 7.33
CA SER A 386 24.82 0.24 8.21
C SER A 386 25.74 1.19 7.45
N GLY A 387 26.21 0.78 6.26
CA GLY A 387 27.04 1.62 5.38
C GLY A 387 26.31 2.88 4.93
N ASP A 388 25.02 2.78 4.61
CA ASP A 388 24.19 3.92 4.24
C ASP A 388 23.95 4.89 5.40
N LEU A 389 23.70 4.37 6.61
CA LEU A 389 23.54 5.18 7.82
C LEU A 389 24.85 5.89 8.18
N GLU A 390 25.97 5.19 8.10
CA GLU A 390 27.30 5.76 8.35
C GLU A 390 27.65 6.86 7.36
N GLU A 391 27.35 6.69 6.06
CA GLU A 391 27.59 7.69 5.03
C GLU A 391 26.83 8.99 5.29
N MET A 392 25.56 8.89 5.74
CA MET A 392 24.77 10.06 6.12
C MET A 392 25.42 10.84 7.26
N LEU A 393 25.88 10.15 8.31
CA LEU A 393 26.54 10.79 9.44
C LEU A 393 27.91 11.35 9.10
N LYS A 394 28.66 10.72 8.17
CA LYS A 394 29.90 11.28 7.62
C LYS A 394 29.64 12.59 6.88
N ALA A 395 28.60 12.64 6.05
CA ALA A 395 28.20 13.86 5.34
C ALA A 395 27.78 14.99 6.30
N MET A 396 27.35 14.64 7.51
CA MET A 396 27.04 15.58 8.60
C MET A 396 28.25 15.93 9.48
N GLU A 397 29.42 15.37 9.20
CA GLU A 397 30.68 15.66 9.89
C GLU A 397 30.77 15.16 11.34
N TYR A 398 29.96 14.10 11.70
CA TYR A 398 30.06 13.44 13.01
C TYR A 398 31.35 12.60 13.14
N LYS A 399 31.93 12.57 14.37
CA LYS A 399 33.08 11.71 14.69
C LYS A 399 32.70 10.23 14.67
N LYS A 400 33.66 9.34 14.55
CA LYS A 400 33.41 7.90 14.40
C LYS A 400 32.64 7.31 15.58
N GLU A 401 33.04 7.65 16.79
CA GLU A 401 32.41 7.15 18.02
C GLU A 401 30.95 7.61 18.13
N GLU A 402 30.68 8.88 17.79
CA GLU A 402 29.32 9.45 17.77
C GLU A 402 28.45 8.80 16.69
N ARG A 403 29.04 8.41 15.56
CA ARG A 403 28.30 7.71 14.48
C ARG A 403 27.84 6.33 14.91
N GLU A 404 28.72 5.55 15.55
CA GLU A 404 28.40 4.20 16.04
C GLU A 404 27.26 4.25 17.08
N GLU A 405 27.30 5.22 18.01
CA GLU A 405 26.26 5.43 18.99
C GLU A 405 24.92 5.79 18.34
N LYS A 406 24.89 6.79 17.43
CA LYS A 406 23.68 7.23 16.75
C LYS A 406 23.05 6.13 15.87
N ILE A 407 23.88 5.32 15.19
CA ILE A 407 23.39 4.17 14.40
C ILE A 407 22.74 3.14 15.32
N ARG A 408 23.34 2.83 16.45
CA ARG A 408 22.78 1.90 17.43
C ARG A 408 21.42 2.41 17.94
N ASP A 409 21.37 3.67 18.42
CA ASP A 409 20.17 4.26 19.00
C ASP A 409 19.01 4.31 18.00
N ILE A 410 19.25 4.74 16.75
CA ILE A 410 18.19 4.80 15.75
C ILE A 410 17.76 3.40 15.32
N SER A 411 18.68 2.43 15.29
CA SER A 411 18.38 1.06 14.90
C SER A 411 17.52 0.35 15.95
N GLU A 412 17.78 0.58 17.23
CA GLU A 412 16.96 0.11 18.33
C GLU A 412 15.58 0.80 18.34
N LYS A 413 15.55 2.14 18.18
CA LYS A 413 14.31 2.93 18.15
C LYS A 413 13.33 2.46 17.06
N LEU A 414 13.85 2.05 15.90
CA LEU A 414 13.04 1.62 14.74
C LEU A 414 12.96 0.10 14.57
N GLY A 415 13.66 -0.68 15.40
CA GLY A 415 13.67 -2.15 15.33
C GLY A 415 14.29 -2.67 14.03
N ILE A 416 15.44 -2.12 13.62
CA ILE A 416 16.16 -2.50 12.39
C ILE A 416 17.57 -3.06 12.68
N THR A 417 17.89 -3.37 13.91
CA THR A 417 19.23 -3.84 14.32
C THR A 417 19.68 -5.06 13.54
N ASP A 418 18.79 -6.04 13.33
CA ASP A 418 19.06 -7.27 12.59
C ASP A 418 19.19 -7.06 11.06
N LEU A 419 18.90 -5.85 10.59
CA LEU A 419 18.93 -5.50 9.16
C LEU A 419 20.23 -4.78 8.77
N LEU A 420 21.01 -4.33 9.73
CA LEU A 420 22.20 -3.45 9.50
C LEU A 420 23.24 -4.05 8.55
N THR A 421 23.40 -5.36 8.56
CA THR A 421 24.37 -6.08 7.70
C THR A 421 23.82 -6.51 6.36
N LYS A 422 22.49 -6.40 6.16
CA LYS A 422 21.85 -6.81 4.92
C LYS A 422 22.00 -5.77 3.83
N HIS A 423 21.92 -6.23 2.57
CA HIS A 423 21.81 -5.36 1.43
C HIS A 423 20.42 -4.69 1.39
N PRO A 424 20.30 -3.37 1.17
CA PRO A 424 19.00 -2.68 1.19
C PRO A 424 17.97 -3.25 0.22
N TYR A 425 18.39 -3.76 -0.92
CA TYR A 425 17.49 -4.34 -1.93
C TYR A 425 17.02 -5.77 -1.61
N ASP A 426 17.63 -6.43 -0.63
CA ASP A 426 17.21 -7.75 -0.14
C ASP A 426 16.13 -7.64 0.95
N LEU A 427 15.80 -6.42 1.38
CA LEU A 427 14.82 -6.15 2.41
C LEU A 427 13.40 -6.16 1.84
N SER A 428 12.43 -6.56 2.66
CA SER A 428 11.01 -6.36 2.36
C SER A 428 10.65 -4.87 2.28
N GLY A 429 9.55 -4.53 1.61
CA GLY A 429 9.13 -3.12 1.45
C GLY A 429 8.99 -2.38 2.79
N GLY A 430 8.45 -3.04 3.81
CA GLY A 430 8.33 -2.45 5.16
C GLY A 430 9.68 -2.25 5.86
N GLU A 431 10.61 -3.19 5.69
CA GLU A 431 11.98 -3.07 6.22
C GLU A 431 12.75 -1.95 5.50
N GLN A 432 12.63 -1.87 4.15
CA GLN A 432 13.21 -0.79 3.36
C GLN A 432 12.70 0.58 3.82
N GLN A 433 11.40 0.70 4.04
CA GLN A 433 10.77 1.93 4.52
C GLN A 433 11.31 2.36 5.89
N LYS A 434 11.45 1.42 6.83
CA LYS A 434 12.03 1.69 8.16
C LYS A 434 13.51 2.10 8.06
N CYS A 435 14.31 1.40 7.24
CA CYS A 435 15.72 1.74 7.05
C CYS A 435 15.92 3.11 6.38
N ALA A 436 15.08 3.43 5.38
CA ALA A 436 15.09 4.74 4.74
C ALA A 436 14.66 5.85 5.72
N LEU A 437 13.63 5.60 6.54
CA LEU A 437 13.20 6.51 7.59
C LEU A 437 14.31 6.71 8.64
N ALA A 438 15.01 5.63 9.05
CA ALA A 438 16.17 5.72 9.94
C ALA A 438 17.24 6.68 9.39
N LYS A 439 17.58 6.52 8.10
CA LYS A 439 18.55 7.39 7.42
C LYS A 439 18.12 8.86 7.46
N MET A 440 16.85 9.15 7.20
CA MET A 440 16.30 10.52 7.27
C MET A 440 16.37 11.09 8.70
N LEU A 441 16.03 10.29 9.70
CA LEU A 441 16.00 10.72 11.11
C LEU A 441 17.39 10.99 11.70
N LEU A 442 18.44 10.40 11.14
CA LEU A 442 19.82 10.72 11.54
C LEU A 442 20.20 12.19 11.31
N SER A 443 19.49 12.92 10.44
CA SER A 443 19.67 14.37 10.29
C SER A 443 19.04 15.19 11.42
N GLU A 444 18.39 14.55 12.40
CA GLU A 444 17.70 15.17 13.53
C GLU A 444 16.71 16.28 13.07
N PRO A 445 15.81 15.96 12.12
CA PRO A 445 14.94 16.97 11.54
C PRO A 445 13.87 17.42 12.51
N THR A 446 13.46 18.69 12.47
CA THR A 446 12.26 19.19 13.14
C THR A 446 11.01 19.03 12.27
N ILE A 447 11.19 18.84 10.95
CA ILE A 447 10.12 18.65 9.97
C ILE A 447 10.46 17.43 9.11
N LEU A 448 9.52 16.49 9.01
CA LEU A 448 9.62 15.28 8.20
C LEU A 448 8.55 15.29 7.10
N LEU A 449 8.98 15.25 5.84
CA LEU A 449 8.11 15.12 4.68
C LEU A 449 8.14 13.67 4.22
N LEU A 450 6.95 13.07 4.03
CA LEU A 450 6.78 11.66 3.62
C LEU A 450 5.90 11.59 2.36
N ASP A 451 6.41 10.98 1.32
CA ASP A 451 5.68 10.76 0.07
C ASP A 451 5.22 9.31 -0.05
N GLU A 452 3.91 9.07 0.10
CA GLU A 452 3.26 7.75 0.03
C GLU A 452 3.92 6.66 0.92
N PRO A 453 4.19 6.93 2.21
CA PRO A 453 4.99 6.05 3.06
C PRO A 453 4.30 4.71 3.38
N THR A 454 3.00 4.57 3.09
CA THR A 454 2.21 3.34 3.32
C THR A 454 2.09 2.44 2.09
N LYS A 455 2.65 2.88 0.95
CA LYS A 455 2.52 2.16 -0.31
C LYS A 455 3.21 0.79 -0.26
N GLY A 456 2.49 -0.28 -0.62
CA GLY A 456 3.02 -1.65 -0.60
C GLY A 456 3.28 -2.22 0.80
N LEU A 457 2.78 -1.57 1.87
CA LEU A 457 2.90 -2.09 3.23
C LEU A 457 1.69 -2.94 3.62
N ASP A 458 1.95 -4.05 4.31
CA ASP A 458 0.93 -4.84 4.97
C ASP A 458 0.37 -4.12 6.22
N ALA A 459 -0.72 -4.64 6.79
CA ALA A 459 -1.38 -4.05 7.95
C ALA A 459 -0.48 -3.96 9.19
N PHE A 460 0.43 -4.93 9.37
CA PHE A 460 1.39 -4.94 10.48
C PHE A 460 2.43 -3.83 10.31
N SER A 461 3.02 -3.73 9.11
CA SER A 461 4.00 -2.68 8.77
C SER A 461 3.39 -1.28 8.87
N LYS A 462 2.12 -1.10 8.43
CA LYS A 462 1.38 0.16 8.61
C LYS A 462 1.17 0.51 10.09
N SER A 463 0.77 -0.45 10.92
CA SER A 463 0.62 -0.23 12.36
C SER A 463 1.95 0.14 13.02
N SER A 464 3.05 -0.51 12.62
CA SER A 464 4.40 -0.18 13.10
C SER A 464 4.81 1.24 12.71
N LEU A 465 4.59 1.62 11.45
CA LEU A 465 4.87 2.98 10.96
C LEU A 465 4.05 4.02 11.71
N LEU A 466 2.76 3.77 11.93
CA LEU A 466 1.88 4.65 12.70
C LEU A 466 2.43 4.92 14.12
N ASN A 467 2.85 3.87 14.82
CA ASN A 467 3.44 3.99 16.16
C ASN A 467 4.74 4.81 16.13
N ILE A 468 5.57 4.62 15.11
CA ILE A 468 6.78 5.42 14.91
C ILE A 468 6.42 6.90 14.72
N LEU A 469 5.45 7.22 13.83
CA LEU A 469 5.05 8.60 13.58
C LEU A 469 4.46 9.28 14.82
N LYS A 470 3.62 8.57 15.60
CA LYS A 470 3.08 9.08 16.87
C LYS A 470 4.20 9.36 17.89
N LYS A 471 5.24 8.52 17.96
CA LYS A 471 6.40 8.74 18.79
C LYS A 471 7.23 9.94 18.32
N LEU A 472 7.44 10.08 17.02
CA LEU A 472 8.14 11.26 16.45
C LEU A 472 7.40 12.56 16.75
N LYS A 473 6.07 12.55 16.66
CA LYS A 473 5.22 13.68 17.07
C LYS A 473 5.42 14.01 18.55
N SER A 474 5.41 13.01 19.45
CA SER A 474 5.65 13.24 20.90
C SER A 474 7.05 13.79 21.17
N ASP A 475 8.03 13.47 20.31
CA ASP A 475 9.38 14.05 20.32
C ASP A 475 9.43 15.48 19.72
N GLY A 476 8.27 16.07 19.31
CA GLY A 476 8.15 17.42 18.77
C GLY A 476 8.41 17.56 17.27
N ILE A 477 8.51 16.45 16.53
CA ILE A 477 8.73 16.47 15.07
C ILE A 477 7.40 16.73 14.37
N THR A 478 7.38 17.72 13.47
CA THR A 478 6.26 18.01 12.57
C THR A 478 6.31 17.07 11.38
N VAL A 479 5.19 16.43 11.03
CA VAL A 479 5.11 15.50 9.91
C VAL A 479 4.11 15.99 8.87
N VAL A 480 4.55 16.09 7.63
CA VAL A 480 3.65 16.30 6.48
C VAL A 480 3.74 15.07 5.59
N MET A 481 2.64 14.38 5.44
CA MET A 481 2.56 13.15 4.68
C MET A 481 1.57 13.30 3.53
N VAL A 482 2.00 12.89 2.34
CA VAL A 482 1.11 12.68 1.20
C VAL A 482 0.76 11.21 1.14
N THR A 483 -0.53 10.88 1.07
CA THR A 483 -0.99 9.50 0.93
C THR A 483 -2.35 9.43 0.25
N HIS A 484 -2.67 8.26 -0.31
CA HIS A 484 -4.02 7.90 -0.74
C HIS A 484 -4.68 6.90 0.22
N ASP A 485 -4.00 6.51 1.30
CA ASP A 485 -4.50 5.57 2.31
C ASP A 485 -5.37 6.31 3.34
N VAL A 486 -6.68 6.34 3.08
CA VAL A 486 -7.66 7.03 3.93
C VAL A 486 -7.77 6.40 5.32
N GLU A 487 -7.64 5.07 5.41
CA GLU A 487 -7.71 4.34 6.70
C GLU A 487 -6.51 4.69 7.59
N PHE A 488 -5.31 4.78 6.99
CA PHE A 488 -4.11 5.20 7.70
C PHE A 488 -4.19 6.66 8.15
N ALA A 489 -4.67 7.54 7.27
CA ALA A 489 -4.82 8.96 7.58
C ALA A 489 -5.85 9.20 8.71
N ALA A 490 -6.96 8.46 8.72
CA ALA A 490 -8.00 8.56 9.74
C ALA A 490 -7.49 8.28 11.16
N VAL A 491 -6.53 7.35 11.29
CA VAL A 491 -5.98 6.95 12.61
C VAL A 491 -4.70 7.70 12.99
N GLY A 492 -3.98 8.21 11.96
CA GLY A 492 -2.62 8.72 12.12
C GLY A 492 -2.46 10.24 12.07
N ALA A 493 -3.40 10.95 11.48
CA ALA A 493 -3.30 12.39 11.29
C ALA A 493 -3.94 13.18 12.46
N ASP A 494 -3.43 14.36 12.71
CA ASP A 494 -4.12 15.39 13.49
C ASP A 494 -5.02 16.23 12.59
N ARG A 495 -4.63 16.35 11.31
CA ARG A 495 -5.39 17.05 10.29
C ARG A 495 -5.25 16.39 8.93
N CYS A 496 -6.37 16.29 8.23
CA CYS A 496 -6.44 15.80 6.86
C CYS A 496 -6.74 16.98 5.91
N ALA A 497 -6.10 16.99 4.75
CA ALA A 497 -6.33 17.98 3.71
C ALA A 497 -6.59 17.28 2.37
N LEU A 498 -7.59 17.72 1.62
CA LEU A 498 -7.89 17.22 0.28
C LEU A 498 -7.18 18.08 -0.77
N PHE A 499 -6.33 17.45 -1.56
CA PHE A 499 -5.63 18.06 -2.68
C PHE A 499 -6.31 17.69 -3.99
N PHE A 500 -6.83 18.67 -4.69
CA PHE A 500 -7.54 18.49 -5.96
C PHE A 500 -7.19 19.62 -6.94
N ASP A 501 -6.99 19.31 -8.22
CA ASP A 501 -6.68 20.21 -9.32
C ASP A 501 -5.59 21.27 -9.02
N GLY A 502 -4.56 20.87 -8.29
CA GLY A 502 -3.40 21.72 -7.98
C GLY A 502 -3.57 22.62 -6.76
N GLU A 503 -4.64 22.48 -5.96
CA GLU A 503 -4.89 23.26 -4.75
C GLU A 503 -5.42 22.40 -3.58
N ILE A 504 -5.40 22.96 -2.36
CA ILE A 504 -6.03 22.36 -1.19
C ILE A 504 -7.45 22.89 -1.08
N VAL A 505 -8.44 22.00 -1.22
CA VAL A 505 -9.87 22.36 -1.27
C VAL A 505 -10.56 22.27 0.09
N SER A 506 -10.07 21.42 1.01
CA SER A 506 -10.52 21.35 2.40
C SER A 506 -9.39 20.91 3.32
N SER A 507 -9.46 21.26 4.61
CA SER A 507 -8.44 20.91 5.60
C SER A 507 -9.02 20.99 7.00
N ASP A 508 -9.26 19.83 7.64
CA ASP A 508 -9.95 19.70 8.92
C ASP A 508 -9.41 18.53 9.75
N ALA A 509 -9.80 18.45 11.03
CA ALA A 509 -9.57 17.29 11.88
C ALA A 509 -10.17 16.02 11.24
N PRO A 510 -9.56 14.83 11.43
CA PRO A 510 -9.96 13.63 10.70
C PRO A 510 -11.45 13.30 10.81
N ASN A 511 -12.05 13.35 12.01
CA ASN A 511 -13.46 13.00 12.19
C ASN A 511 -14.40 13.97 11.44
N THR A 512 -14.10 15.27 11.44
CA THR A 512 -14.83 16.28 10.66
C THR A 512 -14.58 16.07 9.16
N PHE A 513 -13.31 15.96 8.76
CA PHE A 513 -12.92 15.80 7.36
C PHE A 513 -13.61 14.63 6.70
N PHE A 514 -13.54 13.43 7.29
CA PHE A 514 -14.14 12.22 6.72
C PHE A 514 -15.66 12.18 6.86
N ALA A 515 -16.24 12.82 7.88
CA ALA A 515 -17.69 12.95 8.03
C ALA A 515 -18.31 13.83 6.92
N GLU A 516 -17.65 14.89 6.52
CA GLU A 516 -18.12 15.81 5.49
C GLU A 516 -17.92 15.28 4.06
N ASN A 517 -16.94 14.39 3.85
CA ASN A 517 -16.64 13.81 2.54
C ASN A 517 -17.43 12.52 2.28
N ASN A 518 -18.37 12.53 1.31
CA ASN A 518 -19.22 11.37 1.01
C ASN A 518 -18.50 10.22 0.30
N PHE A 519 -17.57 10.53 -0.59
CA PHE A 519 -16.88 9.55 -1.42
C PHE A 519 -15.44 9.30 -0.97
N TYR A 520 -14.79 10.34 -0.48
CA TYR A 520 -13.40 10.27 -0.02
C TYR A 520 -13.36 10.10 1.49
N THR A 521 -13.81 8.92 1.96
CA THR A 521 -13.93 8.58 3.38
C THR A 521 -13.59 7.12 3.64
N THR A 522 -13.43 6.74 4.91
CA THR A 522 -13.11 5.37 5.32
C THR A 522 -14.29 4.42 5.09
N ALA A 523 -14.00 3.12 4.97
CA ALA A 523 -15.06 2.10 4.88
C ALA A 523 -15.86 2.02 6.19
N ALA A 524 -15.22 2.21 7.34
CA ALA A 524 -15.88 2.27 8.65
C ALA A 524 -16.89 3.44 8.73
N ASN A 525 -16.51 4.61 8.23
CA ASN A 525 -17.43 5.75 8.17
C ASN A 525 -18.62 5.47 7.23
N ARG A 526 -18.39 4.87 6.05
CA ARG A 526 -19.49 4.47 5.15
C ARG A 526 -20.47 3.51 5.83
N ILE A 527 -19.99 2.65 6.73
CA ILE A 527 -20.83 1.74 7.52
C ILE A 527 -21.63 2.51 8.57
N ALA A 528 -20.99 3.36 9.36
CA ALA A 528 -21.58 4.00 10.54
C ALA A 528 -22.36 5.28 10.22
N ARG A 529 -22.04 5.99 9.13
CA ARG A 529 -22.54 7.33 8.78
C ARG A 529 -24.05 7.54 8.91
N PRO A 530 -24.94 6.59 8.54
CA PRO A 530 -26.39 6.82 8.64
C PRO A 530 -26.88 7.12 10.07
N LEU A 531 -26.14 6.67 11.10
CA LEU A 531 -26.53 6.78 12.50
C LEU A 531 -25.47 7.45 13.37
N CYS A 532 -24.21 7.42 12.95
CA CYS A 532 -23.05 8.00 13.64
C CYS A 532 -22.08 8.60 12.61
N PRO A 533 -22.35 9.79 12.07
CA PRO A 533 -21.61 10.34 10.92
C PRO A 533 -20.15 10.66 11.22
N THR A 534 -19.79 10.95 12.47
CA THR A 534 -18.44 11.31 12.89
C THR A 534 -17.57 10.10 13.27
N ALA A 535 -18.12 8.87 13.30
CA ALA A 535 -17.33 7.66 13.47
C ALA A 535 -16.60 7.32 12.16
N ILE A 536 -15.27 7.36 12.18
CA ILE A 536 -14.41 7.15 11.01
C ILE A 536 -13.57 5.88 11.09
N THR A 537 -13.56 5.22 12.25
CA THR A 537 -12.87 3.95 12.50
C THR A 537 -13.85 2.85 12.91
N SER A 538 -13.44 1.58 12.76
CA SER A 538 -14.26 0.45 13.22
C SER A 538 -14.41 0.44 14.74
N GLU A 539 -13.41 0.94 15.47
CA GLU A 539 -13.39 1.10 16.91
C GLU A 539 -14.45 2.10 17.36
N GLU A 540 -14.50 3.29 16.77
CA GLU A 540 -15.53 4.31 17.04
C GLU A 540 -16.94 3.82 16.68
N ALA A 541 -17.09 3.12 15.55
CA ALA A 541 -18.35 2.50 15.18
C ALA A 541 -18.80 1.45 16.23
N ALA A 542 -17.85 0.68 16.76
CA ALA A 542 -18.15 -0.30 17.81
C ALA A 542 -18.59 0.37 19.12
N GLU A 543 -18.02 1.52 19.49
CA GLU A 543 -18.44 2.30 20.65
C GLU A 543 -19.91 2.76 20.55
N CYS A 544 -20.37 3.14 19.36
CA CYS A 544 -21.78 3.47 19.13
C CYS A 544 -22.72 2.28 19.34
N CYS A 545 -22.21 1.05 19.29
CA CYS A 545 -22.95 -0.19 19.52
C CYS A 545 -22.88 -0.69 20.97
N ARG A 546 -21.98 -0.17 21.80
CA ARG A 546 -21.85 -0.54 23.22
C ARG A 546 -22.78 0.28 24.10
N GLY A 547 -23.38 -0.34 25.13
CA GLY A 547 -24.19 0.36 26.14
C GLY A 547 -23.31 1.02 27.20
N ASN A 548 -23.89 2.01 27.94
CA ASN A 548 -23.23 2.57 29.12
C ASN A 548 -23.06 1.46 30.18
N GLY A 549 -21.85 0.96 30.38
CA GLY A 549 -21.54 -0.02 31.44
C GLY A 549 -20.83 -1.29 30.98
N GLU A 550 -20.52 -1.46 29.71
CA GLU A 550 -19.76 -2.62 29.20
C GLU A 550 -18.24 -2.34 29.05
N ASP A 551 -17.71 -1.29 29.68
CA ASP A 551 -16.29 -1.10 29.85
C ASP A 551 -15.86 -1.89 31.11
N ASN A 552 -15.40 -3.14 30.91
CA ASN A 552 -14.44 -3.89 31.73
C ASN A 552 -14.71 -5.40 31.63
N GLY A 553 -13.91 -6.04 30.76
CA GLY A 553 -13.82 -7.48 30.66
C GLY A 553 -12.64 -7.86 29.79
#